data_acd2d1c1bb5ca7efa957c7856f8a9acd
#
_entry.id   acd2d1c1bb5ca7efa957c7856f8a9acd
#
_cell.length_a   1.000
_cell.length_b   1.000
_cell.length_c   1.000
_cell.angle_alpha   90.00
_cell.angle_beta   90.00
_cell.angle_gamma   90.00
#
_symmetry.space_group_name_H-M   'P 1'
#
loop_
_entity.id
_entity.type
_entity.pdbx_description
1 polymer ?
#
loop_
_entity_poly.entity_id
_entity_poly.type
_entity_poly.pdbx_seq_one_letter_code
_entity_poly.pdbx_strand_id
1 'polypeptide(L)'
;MDVEKRIFEKIIEYERERLSPMAAENRKIRGGNIKKRKKGNKYYYTEYVKGKEYGITNDLERIHLLYRKKYLKISIRRSKTLIKHLNKLLEELEKIPFDEDCIYQGKYSTEAWNWMKAEYDTNPAYQENLRYMTTLGTRVRSKSEHNIANTLERLGVPYRYEQKMYVNGRTLYPDFTILLPNRDTLIWEHNGLMDNIDYMERAHLKTYDYERAGFRQHRNLIITYEDDIREPEQIERIVEKYYMF
;
A
#
# COMPACT_ATOMS: atom_id res chain seq x y z
N MET A 1 -4.67 -6.27 -12.13
CA MET A 1 -4.41 -4.83 -12.39
C MET A 1 -3.09 -4.52 -11.73
N ASP A 2 -2.19 -3.89 -12.45
CA ASP A 2 -0.84 -3.62 -11.99
C ASP A 2 -0.90 -2.67 -10.76
N VAL A 3 -0.18 -3.01 -9.69
CA VAL A 3 -0.13 -2.22 -8.44
C VAL A 3 0.36 -0.80 -8.74
N GLU A 4 1.34 -0.67 -9.63
CA GLU A 4 1.90 0.62 -10.04
C GLU A 4 0.85 1.50 -10.74
N LYS A 5 0.06 0.93 -11.66
CA LYS A 5 -1.03 1.63 -12.35
C LYS A 5 -2.03 2.19 -11.34
N ARG A 6 -2.44 1.39 -10.37
CA ARG A 6 -3.39 1.78 -9.32
C ARG A 6 -2.85 2.89 -8.40
N ILE A 7 -1.55 2.85 -8.09
CA ILE A 7 -0.89 3.93 -7.32
C ILE A 7 -0.93 5.24 -8.11
N PHE A 8 -0.59 5.20 -9.40
CA PHE A 8 -0.60 6.39 -10.25
C PHE A 8 -2.01 6.97 -10.41
N GLU A 9 -3.03 6.12 -10.57
CA GLU A 9 -4.43 6.53 -10.64
C GLU A 9 -4.88 7.23 -9.35
N LYS A 10 -4.57 6.68 -8.18
CA LYS A 10 -4.86 7.31 -6.87
C LYS A 10 -4.16 8.67 -6.71
N ILE A 11 -2.91 8.80 -7.15
CA ILE A 11 -2.19 10.07 -7.09
C ILE A 11 -2.86 11.10 -8.02
N ILE A 12 -3.27 10.70 -9.21
CA ILE A 12 -3.98 11.57 -10.18
C ILE A 12 -5.30 12.04 -9.59
N GLU A 13 -6.08 11.15 -8.99
CA GLU A 13 -7.36 11.48 -8.35
C GLU A 13 -7.16 12.48 -7.21
N TYR A 14 -6.26 12.21 -6.29
CA TYR A 14 -5.91 13.12 -5.20
C TYR A 14 -5.50 14.51 -5.69
N GLU A 15 -4.66 14.59 -6.72
CA GLU A 15 -4.23 15.87 -7.29
C GLU A 15 -5.38 16.60 -8.02
N ARG A 16 -6.31 15.87 -8.67
CA ARG A 16 -7.51 16.46 -9.28
C ARG A 16 -8.45 17.06 -8.25
N GLU A 17 -8.71 16.35 -7.15
CA GLU A 17 -9.54 16.86 -6.05
C GLU A 17 -9.00 18.15 -5.45
N ARG A 18 -7.68 18.26 -5.28
CA ARG A 18 -7.02 19.46 -4.78
C ARG A 18 -7.05 20.64 -5.76
N LEU A 19 -7.03 20.38 -7.05
CA LEU A 19 -6.96 21.45 -8.08
C LEU A 19 -8.17 22.38 -8.08
N SER A 20 -9.38 21.86 -7.95
CA SER A 20 -10.61 22.64 -8.01
C SER A 20 -10.68 23.71 -6.92
N PRO A 21 -10.53 23.39 -5.61
CA PRO A 21 -10.56 24.39 -4.54
C PRO A 21 -9.39 25.37 -4.62
N MET A 22 -8.18 24.92 -4.96
CA MET A 22 -7.03 25.83 -5.13
C MET A 22 -7.24 26.81 -6.27
N ALA A 23 -7.81 26.39 -7.39
CA ALA A 23 -8.10 27.27 -8.52
C ALA A 23 -9.22 28.26 -8.19
N ALA A 24 -10.24 27.85 -7.46
CA ALA A 24 -11.32 28.72 -6.99
C ALA A 24 -10.80 29.79 -6.03
N GLU A 25 -9.99 29.41 -5.05
CA GLU A 25 -9.35 30.35 -4.12
C GLU A 25 -8.43 31.34 -4.85
N ASN A 26 -7.58 30.83 -5.76
CA ASN A 26 -6.67 31.69 -6.52
C ASN A 26 -7.39 32.76 -7.36
N ARG A 27 -8.59 32.44 -7.90
CA ARG A 27 -9.43 33.42 -8.64
C ARG A 27 -9.99 34.49 -7.74
N LYS A 28 -10.32 34.21 -6.49
CA LYS A 28 -10.86 35.19 -5.52
C LYS A 28 -9.81 36.19 -5.06
N ILE A 29 -8.54 35.82 -5.00
CA ILE A 29 -7.48 36.72 -4.55
C ILE A 29 -7.11 37.69 -5.68
N ARG A 30 -7.63 38.91 -5.58
CA ARG A 30 -7.27 40.00 -6.50
C ARG A 30 -5.86 40.53 -6.20
N GLY A 31 -5.14 40.99 -7.22
CA GLY A 31 -3.82 41.62 -7.08
C GLY A 31 -2.76 41.05 -8.01
N GLY A 32 -1.59 41.66 -7.95
CA GLY A 32 -0.43 41.38 -8.81
C GLY A 32 0.57 40.39 -8.23
N ASN A 33 1.83 40.61 -8.57
CA ASN A 33 2.94 39.84 -8.07
C ASN A 33 3.60 40.53 -6.89
N ILE A 34 3.93 39.75 -5.83
CA ILE A 34 4.68 40.29 -4.69
C ILE A 34 6.19 40.17 -4.95
N LYS A 35 6.91 41.23 -4.62
CA LYS A 35 8.38 41.25 -4.56
C LYS A 35 8.85 41.59 -3.14
N LYS A 36 9.92 40.94 -2.71
CA LYS A 36 10.59 41.18 -1.43
C LYS A 36 11.98 41.69 -1.72
N ARG A 37 12.35 42.81 -1.14
CA ARG A 37 13.69 43.44 -1.25
C ARG A 37 14.28 43.59 0.14
N LYS A 38 15.58 43.39 0.29
CA LYS A 38 16.32 43.66 1.54
C LYS A 38 17.14 44.95 1.36
N LYS A 39 17.05 45.90 2.31
CA LYS A 39 17.89 47.07 2.39
C LYS A 39 18.40 47.22 3.83
N GLY A 40 19.70 47.01 4.03
CA GLY A 40 20.27 46.87 5.36
C GLY A 40 19.65 45.66 6.10
N ASN A 41 19.22 45.83 7.33
CA ASN A 41 18.54 44.82 8.13
C ASN A 41 17.01 44.79 7.98
N LYS A 42 16.45 45.59 7.07
CA LYS A 42 15.01 45.67 6.88
C LYS A 42 14.56 45.05 5.55
N TYR A 43 13.37 44.45 5.56
CA TYR A 43 12.72 43.96 4.36
C TYR A 43 11.59 44.88 3.93
N TYR A 44 11.50 45.11 2.62
CA TYR A 44 10.49 45.91 1.96
C TYR A 44 9.70 45.03 1.01
N TYR A 45 8.40 45.23 1.03
CA TYR A 45 7.47 44.46 0.19
C TYR A 45 6.76 45.40 -0.77
N THR A 46 6.68 45.00 -2.02
CA THR A 46 6.00 45.72 -3.07
C THR A 46 5.10 44.80 -3.86
N GLU A 47 3.96 45.31 -4.28
CA GLU A 47 3.03 44.65 -5.19
C GLU A 47 3.20 45.25 -6.58
N TYR A 48 3.33 44.41 -7.61
CA TYR A 48 3.44 44.80 -9.00
C TYR A 48 2.14 44.49 -9.74
N VAL A 49 1.39 45.51 -10.16
CA VAL A 49 0.09 45.41 -10.83
C VAL A 49 0.11 46.28 -12.10
N LYS A 50 -0.22 45.69 -13.26
CA LYS A 50 -0.35 46.38 -14.54
C LYS A 50 0.79 47.37 -14.86
N GLY A 51 2.03 46.94 -14.64
CA GLY A 51 3.21 47.74 -14.94
C GLY A 51 3.61 48.73 -13.84
N LYS A 52 2.85 48.87 -12.75
CA LYS A 52 3.14 49.79 -11.64
C LYS A 52 3.52 49.03 -10.37
N GLU A 53 4.42 49.60 -9.57
CA GLU A 53 4.90 49.07 -8.31
C GLU A 53 4.33 49.87 -7.13
N TYR A 54 3.73 49.22 -6.16
CA TYR A 54 3.12 49.80 -4.98
C TYR A 54 3.77 49.25 -3.71
N GLY A 55 4.19 50.11 -2.80
CA GLY A 55 4.74 49.71 -1.50
C GLY A 55 3.65 49.19 -0.58
N ILE A 56 3.86 48.01 -0.03
CA ILE A 56 2.89 47.33 0.87
C ILE A 56 3.55 46.84 2.16
N THR A 57 4.74 47.36 2.51
CA THR A 57 5.54 46.84 3.63
C THR A 57 4.81 46.81 4.98
N ASN A 58 3.91 47.76 5.21
CA ASN A 58 3.14 47.86 6.45
C ASN A 58 1.77 47.18 6.39
N ASP A 59 1.39 46.63 5.25
CA ASP A 59 0.13 45.91 5.05
C ASP A 59 0.37 44.40 5.10
N LEU A 60 0.38 43.84 6.32
CA LEU A 60 0.66 42.42 6.56
C LEU A 60 -0.40 41.53 5.95
N GLU A 61 -1.67 41.91 5.96
CA GLU A 61 -2.76 41.14 5.33
C GLU A 61 -2.54 41.06 3.81
N ARG A 62 -2.23 42.18 3.18
CA ARG A 62 -1.97 42.24 1.74
C ARG A 62 -0.77 41.37 1.36
N ILE A 63 0.31 41.47 2.13
CA ILE A 63 1.50 40.61 1.97
C ILE A 63 1.12 39.13 2.03
N HIS A 64 0.35 38.74 3.06
CA HIS A 64 -0.09 37.33 3.23
C HIS A 64 -0.94 36.86 2.03
N LEU A 65 -1.94 37.64 1.62
CA LEU A 65 -2.80 37.31 0.48
C LEU A 65 -2.02 37.10 -0.82
N LEU A 66 -1.03 37.96 -1.09
CA LEU A 66 -0.21 37.89 -2.30
C LEU A 66 0.75 36.69 -2.25
N TYR A 67 1.31 36.36 -1.08
CA TYR A 67 2.07 35.11 -0.91
C TYR A 67 1.18 33.87 -1.07
N ARG A 68 -0.04 33.90 -0.51
CA ARG A 68 -1.03 32.82 -0.69
C ARG A 68 -1.35 32.64 -2.18
N LYS A 69 -1.60 33.72 -2.90
CA LYS A 69 -1.81 33.69 -4.36
C LYS A 69 -0.63 33.10 -5.12
N LYS A 70 0.60 33.51 -4.75
CA LYS A 70 1.84 32.97 -5.36
C LYS A 70 1.97 31.46 -5.09
N TYR A 71 1.73 31.04 -3.86
CA TYR A 71 1.73 29.61 -3.48
C TYR A 71 0.72 28.82 -4.30
N LEU A 72 -0.54 29.29 -4.38
CA LEU A 72 -1.60 28.63 -5.15
C LEU A 72 -1.23 28.50 -6.63
N LYS A 73 -0.69 29.55 -7.26
CA LYS A 73 -0.22 29.47 -8.65
C LYS A 73 0.84 28.39 -8.86
N ILE A 74 1.82 28.31 -7.96
CA ILE A 74 2.89 27.30 -8.02
C ILE A 74 2.31 25.90 -7.81
N SER A 75 1.47 25.71 -6.79
CA SER A 75 0.86 24.44 -6.48
C SER A 75 -0.03 23.92 -7.62
N ILE A 76 -0.89 24.77 -8.18
CA ILE A 76 -1.73 24.44 -9.33
C ILE A 76 -0.88 24.01 -10.53
N ARG A 77 0.22 24.74 -10.81
CA ARG A 77 1.12 24.37 -11.92
C ARG A 77 1.77 23.01 -11.68
N ARG A 78 2.25 22.76 -10.45
CA ARG A 78 2.87 21.46 -10.08
C ARG A 78 1.89 20.31 -10.23
N SER A 79 0.67 20.43 -9.66
CA SER A 79 -0.36 19.40 -9.76
C SER A 79 -0.74 19.10 -11.22
N LYS A 80 -0.95 20.14 -12.04
CA LYS A 80 -1.24 19.96 -13.48
C LYS A 80 -0.11 19.26 -14.23
N THR A 81 1.14 19.62 -13.92
CA THR A 81 2.32 18.98 -14.53
C THR A 81 2.43 17.53 -14.12
N LEU A 82 2.24 17.22 -12.83
CA LEU A 82 2.27 15.86 -12.31
C LEU A 82 1.20 14.99 -12.97
N ILE A 83 -0.06 15.44 -12.97
CA ILE A 83 -1.17 14.73 -13.62
C ILE A 83 -0.86 14.45 -15.11
N LYS A 84 -0.34 15.43 -15.83
CA LYS A 84 0.03 15.26 -17.24
C LYS A 84 1.07 14.16 -17.43
N HIS A 85 2.12 14.13 -16.61
CA HIS A 85 3.18 13.12 -16.74
C HIS A 85 2.70 11.74 -16.33
N LEU A 86 1.91 11.63 -15.25
CA LEU A 86 1.36 10.35 -14.82
C LEU A 86 0.40 9.76 -15.85
N ASN A 87 -0.50 10.58 -16.45
CA ASN A 87 -1.37 10.10 -17.53
C ASN A 87 -0.56 9.60 -18.74
N LYS A 88 0.50 10.34 -19.13
CA LYS A 88 1.37 9.89 -20.22
C LYS A 88 2.07 8.58 -19.89
N LEU A 89 2.54 8.42 -18.67
CA LEU A 89 3.17 7.17 -18.20
C LEU A 89 2.18 6.01 -18.22
N LEU A 90 0.94 6.21 -17.79
CA LEU A 90 -0.12 5.20 -17.87
C LEU A 90 -0.39 4.78 -19.32
N GLU A 91 -0.48 5.74 -20.24
CA GLU A 91 -0.65 5.47 -21.68
C GLU A 91 0.53 4.68 -22.27
N GLU A 92 1.74 4.91 -21.81
CA GLU A 92 2.95 4.18 -22.22
C GLU A 92 2.94 2.75 -21.65
N LEU A 93 2.57 2.57 -20.39
CA LEU A 93 2.44 1.26 -19.75
C LEU A 93 1.35 0.38 -20.42
N GLU A 94 0.24 0.98 -20.84
CA GLU A 94 -0.82 0.26 -21.54
C GLU A 94 -0.40 -0.32 -22.91
N LYS A 95 0.65 0.23 -23.52
CA LYS A 95 1.18 -0.26 -24.81
C LYS A 95 2.14 -1.44 -24.66
N ILE A 96 2.57 -1.74 -23.43
CA ILE A 96 3.43 -2.88 -23.16
C ILE A 96 2.52 -4.12 -23.11
N PRO A 97 2.66 -5.05 -24.08
CA PRO A 97 1.85 -6.26 -24.08
C PRO A 97 2.16 -7.08 -22.82
N PHE A 98 1.11 -7.46 -22.14
CA PHE A 98 1.19 -8.28 -20.93
C PHE A 98 0.63 -9.66 -21.26
N ASP A 99 1.49 -10.69 -21.18
CA ASP A 99 1.07 -12.08 -21.32
C ASP A 99 0.55 -12.55 -19.96
N GLU A 100 -0.76 -12.86 -19.89
CA GLU A 100 -1.41 -13.30 -18.64
C GLU A 100 -0.79 -14.58 -18.08
N ASP A 101 -0.32 -15.48 -18.92
CA ASP A 101 0.35 -16.71 -18.49
C ASP A 101 1.72 -16.45 -17.84
N CYS A 102 2.43 -15.42 -18.30
CA CYS A 102 3.68 -14.95 -17.67
C CYS A 102 3.44 -14.19 -16.34
N ILE A 103 2.26 -13.61 -16.15
CA ILE A 103 1.99 -12.71 -15.02
C ILE A 103 2.14 -13.41 -13.68
N TYR A 104 1.59 -14.59 -13.54
CA TYR A 104 1.55 -15.26 -12.24
C TYR A 104 2.90 -15.90 -11.88
N GLN A 105 3.52 -16.62 -12.81
CA GLN A 105 4.78 -17.33 -12.55
C GLN A 105 6.00 -16.41 -12.65
N GLY A 106 6.01 -15.50 -13.61
CA GLY A 106 7.10 -14.57 -13.85
C GLY A 106 7.29 -13.49 -12.78
N LYS A 107 6.32 -13.31 -11.88
CA LYS A 107 6.45 -12.36 -10.74
C LYS A 107 7.43 -12.85 -9.68
N TYR A 108 7.65 -14.15 -9.60
CA TYR A 108 8.54 -14.72 -8.60
C TYR A 108 9.97 -14.79 -9.12
N SER A 109 10.94 -14.46 -8.28
CA SER A 109 12.34 -14.82 -8.58
C SER A 109 12.46 -16.34 -8.68
N THR A 110 13.47 -16.81 -9.42
CA THR A 110 13.76 -18.26 -9.52
C THR A 110 13.92 -18.91 -8.14
N GLU A 111 14.55 -18.20 -7.20
CA GLU A 111 14.73 -18.68 -5.82
C GLU A 111 13.40 -18.82 -5.09
N ALA A 112 12.56 -17.78 -5.13
CA ALA A 112 11.23 -17.78 -4.51
C ALA A 112 10.32 -18.88 -5.11
N TRP A 113 10.33 -19.00 -6.44
CA TRP A 113 9.61 -20.06 -7.14
C TRP A 113 10.05 -21.46 -6.72
N ASN A 114 11.36 -21.71 -6.70
CA ASN A 114 11.92 -22.99 -6.26
C ASN A 114 11.56 -23.28 -4.79
N TRP A 115 11.62 -22.27 -3.93
CA TRP A 115 11.21 -22.40 -2.54
C TRP A 115 9.72 -22.78 -2.43
N MET A 116 8.82 -22.11 -3.17
CA MET A 116 7.39 -22.43 -3.16
C MET A 116 7.11 -23.86 -3.63
N LYS A 117 7.85 -24.34 -4.65
CA LYS A 117 7.63 -25.65 -5.29
C LYS A 117 8.38 -26.81 -4.64
N ALA A 118 9.38 -26.54 -3.79
CA ALA A 118 10.05 -27.59 -3.05
C ALA A 118 9.06 -28.32 -2.12
N GLU A 119 9.23 -29.63 -1.99
CA GLU A 119 8.43 -30.44 -1.07
C GLU A 119 8.57 -29.95 0.37
N TYR A 120 7.48 -29.92 1.09
CA TYR A 120 7.43 -29.59 2.50
C TYR A 120 6.26 -30.33 3.19
N ASP A 121 6.42 -30.64 4.47
CA ASP A 121 5.35 -31.24 5.27
C ASP A 121 4.22 -30.23 5.48
N THR A 122 3.00 -30.65 5.22
CA THR A 122 1.77 -29.89 5.46
C THR A 122 0.96 -30.47 6.60
N ASN A 123 -0.07 -29.77 7.03
CA ASN A 123 -1.01 -30.25 8.04
C ASN A 123 -1.73 -31.54 7.55
N PRO A 124 -1.55 -32.69 8.21
CA PRO A 124 -2.21 -33.94 7.80
C PRO A 124 -3.67 -33.99 8.20
N ALA A 125 -4.15 -33.10 9.09
CA ALA A 125 -5.51 -33.18 9.61
C ALA A 125 -6.52 -32.58 8.62
N TYR A 126 -7.70 -33.19 8.55
CA TYR A 126 -8.87 -32.68 7.81
C TYR A 126 -8.59 -32.34 6.34
N GLN A 127 -7.89 -33.23 5.63
CA GLN A 127 -7.57 -33.05 4.20
C GLN A 127 -8.82 -32.91 3.31
N GLU A 128 -9.94 -33.46 3.72
CA GLU A 128 -11.25 -33.34 3.06
C GLU A 128 -11.79 -31.91 3.07
N ASN A 129 -11.26 -31.04 3.93
CA ASN A 129 -11.64 -29.62 4.01
C ASN A 129 -10.85 -28.71 3.05
N LEU A 130 -9.87 -29.23 2.32
CA LEU A 130 -9.13 -28.51 1.27
C LEU A 130 -9.99 -28.35 0.01
N ARG A 131 -10.97 -27.43 0.04
CA ARG A 131 -12.06 -27.32 -0.97
C ARG A 131 -11.83 -26.22 -1.99
N TYR A 132 -11.10 -25.17 -1.66
CA TYR A 132 -10.94 -24.00 -2.51
C TYR A 132 -9.58 -24.05 -3.19
N MET A 133 -9.57 -24.00 -4.53
CA MET A 133 -8.33 -24.02 -5.31
C MET A 133 -7.96 -22.61 -5.74
N THR A 134 -6.74 -22.19 -5.45
CA THR A 134 -6.19 -20.90 -5.85
C THR A 134 -5.77 -20.88 -7.31
N THR A 135 -5.43 -19.72 -7.84
CA THR A 135 -4.97 -19.53 -9.22
C THR A 135 -3.73 -20.36 -9.55
N LEU A 136 -2.77 -20.49 -8.61
CA LEU A 136 -1.56 -21.32 -8.79
C LEU A 136 -1.75 -22.78 -8.39
N GLY A 137 -3.00 -23.20 -8.07
CA GLY A 137 -3.36 -24.59 -7.80
C GLY A 137 -3.18 -25.05 -6.34
N THR A 138 -2.91 -24.15 -5.41
CA THR A 138 -2.89 -24.48 -3.98
C THR A 138 -4.32 -24.69 -3.47
N ARG A 139 -4.57 -25.78 -2.71
CA ARG A 139 -5.86 -26.01 -2.08
C ARG A 139 -5.86 -25.49 -0.66
N VAL A 140 -6.89 -24.70 -0.31
CA VAL A 140 -7.07 -24.12 1.02
C VAL A 140 -8.45 -24.46 1.61
N ARG A 141 -8.64 -24.25 2.91
CA ARG A 141 -9.82 -24.74 3.65
C ARG A 141 -11.01 -23.78 3.62
N SER A 142 -10.77 -22.48 3.63
CA SER A 142 -11.83 -21.47 3.74
C SER A 142 -11.83 -20.49 2.56
N LYS A 143 -12.94 -19.76 2.40
CA LYS A 143 -13.03 -18.66 1.42
C LYS A 143 -12.10 -17.52 1.78
N SER A 144 -11.94 -17.23 3.05
CA SER A 144 -11.06 -16.18 3.57
C SER A 144 -9.60 -16.49 3.23
N GLU A 145 -9.13 -17.71 3.48
CA GLU A 145 -7.80 -18.16 3.08
C GLU A 145 -7.63 -18.15 1.54
N HIS A 146 -8.67 -18.52 0.79
CA HIS A 146 -8.64 -18.44 -0.67
C HIS A 146 -8.47 -17.00 -1.17
N ASN A 147 -9.15 -16.02 -0.56
CA ASN A 147 -9.00 -14.62 -0.91
C ASN A 147 -7.60 -14.10 -0.57
N ILE A 148 -7.06 -14.47 0.61
CA ILE A 148 -5.69 -14.14 1.00
C ILE A 148 -4.70 -14.75 0.00
N ALA A 149 -4.78 -16.05 -0.27
CA ALA A 149 -3.88 -16.76 -1.17
C ALA A 149 -3.88 -16.17 -2.59
N ASN A 150 -5.06 -15.95 -3.18
CA ASN A 150 -5.15 -15.33 -4.51
C ASN A 150 -4.61 -13.90 -4.55
N THR A 151 -4.74 -13.15 -3.45
CA THR A 151 -4.15 -11.81 -3.37
C THR A 151 -2.62 -11.90 -3.30
N LEU A 152 -2.06 -12.83 -2.51
CA LEU A 152 -0.62 -13.09 -2.48
C LEU A 152 -0.09 -13.48 -3.86
N GLU A 153 -0.78 -14.41 -4.55
CA GLU A 153 -0.42 -14.86 -5.90
C GLU A 153 -0.49 -13.70 -6.92
N ARG A 154 -1.54 -12.90 -6.88
CA ARG A 154 -1.70 -11.73 -7.75
C ARG A 154 -0.61 -10.67 -7.53
N LEU A 155 -0.14 -10.51 -6.29
CA LEU A 155 0.92 -9.57 -5.93
C LEU A 155 2.33 -10.16 -6.09
N GLY A 156 2.46 -11.45 -6.41
CA GLY A 156 3.76 -12.12 -6.54
C GLY A 156 4.47 -12.33 -5.21
N VAL A 157 3.71 -12.50 -4.14
CA VAL A 157 4.24 -12.77 -2.79
C VAL A 157 4.39 -14.27 -2.60
N PRO A 158 5.61 -14.79 -2.42
CA PRO A 158 5.84 -16.22 -2.29
C PRO A 158 5.37 -16.72 -0.92
N TYR A 159 4.55 -17.76 -0.93
CA TYR A 159 4.02 -18.36 0.29
C TYR A 159 3.98 -19.88 0.22
N ARG A 160 3.90 -20.52 1.38
CA ARG A 160 3.53 -21.92 1.58
C ARG A 160 2.31 -21.99 2.50
N TYR A 161 1.36 -22.81 2.14
CA TYR A 161 0.12 -23.01 2.89
C TYR A 161 0.27 -24.15 3.88
N GLU A 162 -0.12 -23.97 5.13
CA GLU A 162 -0.05 -24.93 6.24
C GLU A 162 1.31 -25.67 6.35
N GLN A 163 2.41 -24.97 6.10
CA GLN A 163 3.75 -25.54 6.24
C GLN A 163 4.01 -25.93 7.68
N LYS A 164 4.43 -27.18 7.90
CA LYS A 164 4.84 -27.66 9.22
C LYS A 164 5.98 -26.83 9.79
N MET A 165 5.81 -26.40 11.01
CA MET A 165 6.78 -25.63 11.79
C MET A 165 6.97 -26.30 13.14
N TYR A 166 8.22 -26.47 13.56
CA TYR A 166 8.51 -26.99 14.90
C TYR A 166 8.96 -25.85 15.80
N VAL A 167 8.15 -25.55 16.81
CA VAL A 167 8.29 -24.35 17.64
C VAL A 167 8.13 -24.75 19.11
N ASN A 168 9.15 -24.45 19.93
CA ASN A 168 9.11 -24.67 21.39
C ASN A 168 8.64 -26.09 21.82
N GLY A 169 9.07 -27.13 21.09
CA GLY A 169 8.67 -28.52 21.37
C GLY A 169 7.30 -28.91 20.84
N ARG A 170 6.62 -28.03 20.08
CA ARG A 170 5.32 -28.29 19.46
C ARG A 170 5.39 -28.18 17.95
N THR A 171 4.55 -28.93 17.27
CA THR A 171 4.32 -28.79 15.84
C THR A 171 3.16 -27.83 15.61
N LEU A 172 3.40 -26.76 14.84
CA LEU A 172 2.41 -25.80 14.39
C LEU A 172 2.30 -25.81 12.87
N TYR A 173 1.15 -25.40 12.37
CA TYR A 173 0.85 -25.24 10.95
C TYR A 173 0.26 -23.84 10.77
N PRO A 174 1.09 -22.82 10.42
CA PRO A 174 0.58 -21.50 10.06
C PRO A 174 -0.32 -21.58 8.82
N ASP A 175 -1.34 -20.75 8.73
CA ASP A 175 -2.14 -20.69 7.51
C ASP A 175 -1.25 -20.33 6.32
N PHE A 176 -0.40 -19.32 6.49
CA PHE A 176 0.59 -18.96 5.46
C PHE A 176 1.96 -18.68 6.08
N THR A 177 2.97 -19.31 5.49
CA THR A 177 4.38 -18.97 5.70
C THR A 177 4.86 -18.21 4.46
N ILE A 178 5.21 -16.95 4.62
CA ILE A 178 5.62 -16.05 3.54
C ILE A 178 7.13 -15.88 3.56
N LEU A 179 7.77 -15.99 2.40
CA LEU A 179 9.20 -15.71 2.23
C LEU A 179 9.38 -14.23 1.89
N LEU A 180 10.05 -13.48 2.78
CA LEU A 180 10.38 -12.07 2.56
C LEU A 180 11.57 -11.91 1.60
N PRO A 181 11.74 -10.74 0.94
CA PRO A 181 12.87 -10.47 0.04
C PRO A 181 14.25 -10.61 0.71
N ASN A 182 14.34 -10.37 2.02
CA ASN A 182 15.56 -10.54 2.82
C ASN A 182 15.79 -11.99 3.28
N ARG A 183 14.95 -12.95 2.81
CA ARG A 183 14.91 -14.37 3.17
C ARG A 183 14.39 -14.68 4.58
N ASP A 184 13.94 -13.68 5.32
CA ASP A 184 13.24 -13.91 6.58
C ASP A 184 11.85 -14.51 6.33
N THR A 185 11.28 -15.08 7.38
CA THR A 185 9.95 -15.67 7.36
C THR A 185 8.95 -14.75 8.05
N LEU A 186 7.82 -14.54 7.38
CA LEU A 186 6.65 -13.86 7.92
C LEU A 186 5.51 -14.88 8.04
N ILE A 187 4.90 -14.97 9.21
CA ILE A 187 3.73 -15.82 9.46
C ILE A 187 2.46 -15.02 9.31
N TRP A 188 1.46 -15.59 8.65
CA TRP A 188 0.11 -15.03 8.60
C TRP A 188 -0.90 -16.08 9.08
N GLU A 189 -1.65 -15.73 10.12
CA GLU A 189 -2.77 -16.48 10.67
C GLU A 189 -4.07 -15.73 10.44
N HIS A 190 -5.10 -16.43 10.00
CA HIS A 190 -6.43 -15.88 9.84
C HIS A 190 -7.43 -16.56 10.77
N ASN A 191 -7.94 -15.82 11.74
CA ASN A 191 -8.86 -16.32 12.77
C ASN A 191 -10.31 -15.96 12.43
N GLY A 192 -11.00 -16.83 11.64
CA GLY A 192 -12.36 -16.53 11.16
C GLY A 192 -13.48 -16.82 12.17
N LEU A 193 -13.30 -17.78 13.08
CA LEU A 193 -14.39 -18.30 13.94
C LEU A 193 -14.28 -17.83 15.40
N MET A 194 -14.06 -16.55 15.64
CA MET A 194 -13.83 -16.00 17.00
C MET A 194 -15.06 -16.03 17.91
N ASP A 195 -16.24 -16.31 17.38
CA ASP A 195 -17.45 -16.52 18.18
C ASP A 195 -17.48 -17.91 18.90
N ASN A 196 -16.57 -18.81 18.55
CA ASN A 196 -16.43 -20.11 19.18
C ASN A 196 -15.32 -20.06 20.24
N ILE A 197 -15.66 -20.28 21.50
CA ILE A 197 -14.76 -20.18 22.65
C ILE A 197 -13.59 -21.17 22.53
N ASP A 198 -13.84 -22.43 22.17
CA ASP A 198 -12.78 -23.43 22.02
C ASP A 198 -11.82 -23.10 20.88
N TYR A 199 -12.33 -22.48 19.81
CA TYR A 199 -11.51 -22.00 18.70
C TYR A 199 -10.66 -20.80 19.14
N MET A 200 -11.24 -19.85 19.83
CA MET A 200 -10.56 -18.66 20.35
C MET A 200 -9.41 -19.04 21.30
N GLU A 201 -9.62 -19.97 22.23
CA GLU A 201 -8.57 -20.46 23.14
C GLU A 201 -7.41 -21.09 22.36
N ARG A 202 -7.69 -21.92 21.36
CA ARG A 202 -6.67 -22.54 20.51
C ARG A 202 -5.88 -21.49 19.69
N ALA A 203 -6.58 -20.51 19.14
CA ALA A 203 -5.96 -19.41 18.39
C ALA A 203 -5.02 -18.57 19.29
N HIS A 204 -5.42 -18.27 20.52
CA HIS A 204 -4.59 -17.59 21.51
C HIS A 204 -3.36 -18.41 21.90
N LEU A 205 -3.51 -19.72 22.15
CA LEU A 205 -2.39 -20.60 22.46
C LEU A 205 -1.39 -20.67 21.30
N LYS A 206 -1.90 -20.78 20.06
CA LYS A 206 -1.07 -20.79 18.84
C LYS A 206 -0.29 -19.48 18.69
N THR A 207 -0.95 -18.34 18.91
CA THR A 207 -0.31 -17.03 18.91
C THR A 207 0.79 -16.93 19.96
N TYR A 208 0.51 -17.37 21.17
CA TYR A 208 1.49 -17.38 22.26
C TYR A 208 2.72 -18.25 21.92
N ASP A 209 2.53 -19.42 21.30
CA ASP A 209 3.62 -20.28 20.87
C ASP A 209 4.50 -19.58 19.79
N TYR A 210 3.91 -18.86 18.83
CA TYR A 210 4.66 -18.04 17.87
C TYR A 210 5.45 -16.92 18.56
N GLU A 211 4.85 -16.22 19.49
CA GLU A 211 5.53 -15.12 20.20
C GLU A 211 6.71 -15.63 21.02
N ARG A 212 6.59 -16.81 21.67
CA ARG A 212 7.70 -17.48 22.35
C ARG A 212 8.81 -17.92 21.40
N ALA A 213 8.50 -18.20 20.16
CA ALA A 213 9.47 -18.53 19.10
C ALA A 213 10.17 -17.30 18.50
N GLY A 214 9.82 -16.10 18.94
CA GLY A 214 10.43 -14.86 18.45
C GLY A 214 9.65 -14.18 17.33
N PHE A 215 8.51 -14.74 16.91
CA PHE A 215 7.58 -14.01 16.04
C PHE A 215 6.89 -12.91 16.85
N ARG A 216 6.69 -11.76 16.23
CA ARG A 216 6.07 -10.59 16.89
C ARG A 216 5.00 -10.01 15.98
N GLN A 217 3.81 -9.78 16.55
CA GLN A 217 2.77 -9.03 15.85
C GLN A 217 3.32 -7.68 15.36
N HIS A 218 2.84 -7.24 14.22
CA HIS A 218 3.29 -6.02 13.54
C HIS A 218 4.75 -6.02 13.04
N ARG A 219 5.46 -7.14 13.13
CA ARG A 219 6.82 -7.29 12.60
C ARG A 219 6.93 -8.48 11.63
N ASN A 220 6.81 -9.69 12.11
CA ASN A 220 6.93 -10.94 11.35
C ASN A 220 5.81 -11.96 11.68
N LEU A 221 4.75 -11.49 12.33
CA LEU A 221 3.51 -12.22 12.59
C LEU A 221 2.33 -11.32 12.23
N ILE A 222 1.51 -11.76 11.30
CA ILE A 222 0.23 -11.16 10.94
C ILE A 222 -0.86 -12.02 11.54
N ILE A 223 -1.79 -11.39 12.26
CA ILE A 223 -3.02 -12.02 12.71
C ILE A 223 -4.16 -11.19 12.15
N THR A 224 -5.08 -11.82 11.45
CA THR A 224 -6.27 -11.19 10.89
C THR A 224 -7.54 -11.90 11.32
N TYR A 225 -8.62 -11.14 11.34
CA TYR A 225 -9.98 -11.61 11.60
C TYR A 225 -10.86 -11.32 10.38
N GLU A 226 -12.08 -11.84 10.35
CA GLU A 226 -13.00 -11.65 9.21
C GLU A 226 -13.19 -10.18 8.83
N ASP A 227 -13.23 -9.27 9.82
CA ASP A 227 -13.40 -7.84 9.58
C ASP A 227 -12.20 -7.18 8.90
N ASP A 228 -11.02 -7.75 9.02
CA ASP A 228 -9.77 -7.23 8.45
C ASP A 228 -9.62 -7.54 6.97
N ILE A 229 -10.40 -8.50 6.44
CA ILE A 229 -10.23 -9.04 5.09
C ILE A 229 -11.54 -9.13 4.28
N ARG A 230 -12.58 -8.36 4.68
CA ARG A 230 -13.88 -8.33 3.98
C ARG A 230 -13.75 -7.95 2.50
N GLU A 231 -12.85 -7.02 2.22
CA GLU A 231 -12.62 -6.51 0.87
C GLU A 231 -11.19 -6.82 0.41
N PRO A 232 -10.98 -7.15 -0.87
CA PRO A 232 -9.65 -7.45 -1.42
C PRO A 232 -8.61 -6.36 -1.15
N GLU A 233 -9.04 -5.10 -1.14
CA GLU A 233 -8.18 -3.94 -0.86
C GLU A 233 -7.64 -3.92 0.58
N GLN A 234 -8.33 -4.55 1.52
CA GLN A 234 -7.85 -4.66 2.91
C GLN A 234 -6.68 -5.65 2.97
N ILE A 235 -6.79 -6.79 2.27
CA ILE A 235 -5.72 -7.78 2.16
C ILE A 235 -4.49 -7.15 1.49
N GLU A 236 -4.68 -6.40 0.40
CA GLU A 236 -3.59 -5.70 -0.28
C GLU A 236 -2.84 -4.74 0.64
N ARG A 237 -3.56 -3.94 1.43
CA ARG A 237 -2.94 -3.00 2.38
C ARG A 237 -2.12 -3.71 3.45
N ILE A 238 -2.56 -4.90 3.88
CA ILE A 238 -1.80 -5.74 4.81
C ILE A 238 -0.50 -6.20 4.13
N VAL A 239 -0.58 -6.70 2.90
CA VAL A 239 0.60 -7.12 2.13
C VAL A 239 1.56 -5.95 1.90
N GLU A 240 1.06 -4.80 1.46
CA GLU A 240 1.86 -3.58 1.29
C GLU A 240 2.65 -3.24 2.56
N LYS A 241 1.99 -3.28 3.72
CA LYS A 241 2.60 -2.94 5.01
C LYS A 241 3.73 -3.87 5.44
N TYR A 242 3.64 -5.16 5.13
CA TYR A 242 4.56 -6.16 5.69
C TYR A 242 5.57 -6.70 4.69
N TYR A 243 5.27 -6.64 3.41
CA TYR A 243 6.10 -7.24 2.36
C TYR A 243 6.81 -6.21 1.47
N MET A 244 6.20 -5.05 1.22
CA MET A 244 6.74 -4.06 0.28
C MET A 244 7.58 -2.95 0.96
N PHE A 245 7.65 -2.93 2.28
CA PHE A 245 8.46 -2.02 3.09
C PHE A 245 9.16 -2.85 4.18
#